data_5f004c93783af9ed64db6040625c04c8
#
_entry.id   5f004c93783af9ed64db6040625c04c8
#
_cell.length_a   1.000
_cell.length_b   1.000
_cell.length_c   1.000
_cell.angle_alpha   90.00
_cell.angle_beta   90.00
_cell.angle_gamma   90.00
#
_symmetry.space_group_name_H-M   'P 1'
#
loop_
_entity.id
_entity.type
_entity.pdbx_description
1 polymer ?
#
loop_
_entity_poly.entity_id
_entity_poly.type
_entity_poly.pdbx_seq_one_letter_code
_entity_poly.pdbx_strand_id
1 'polypeptide(L)'
;MIEGANPTKYNPKDPIVIFIIQASFILIICHVLHWPLSKIRQPRVIAEVIGGIILGPSVMGQIPHFRETIFPQESIPNLTLVANLGLVLYLFLIGVETDVRFLVSNWRIASAVAFAGLALPFGLGCALAWGLYNEFRNEEGLIHIEFSTYLLFIGVAIAITVSPRSVNRRP
;
A
#
# COMPACT_ATOMS: atom_id res chain seq x y z
N MET A 1 31.63 6.95 11.46
CA MET A 1 31.80 7.75 12.68
C MET A 1 31.01 9.01 12.53
N ILE A 2 30.14 9.31 13.47
CA ILE A 2 29.26 10.51 13.45
C ILE A 2 30.10 11.66 13.99
N GLU A 3 31.03 12.17 13.19
CA GLU A 3 31.80 13.35 13.54
C GLU A 3 30.98 14.60 13.20
N GLY A 4 30.24 15.13 14.19
CA GLY A 4 29.71 16.50 14.14
C GLY A 4 28.70 16.84 13.01
N ALA A 5 28.36 15.88 12.15
CA ALA A 5 27.40 16.07 11.08
C ALA A 5 25.97 15.98 11.61
N ASN A 6 25.12 16.93 11.22
CA ASN A 6 23.71 16.91 11.56
C ASN A 6 23.07 15.62 11.00
N PRO A 7 22.55 14.71 11.85
CA PRO A 7 22.04 13.41 11.42
C PRO A 7 20.81 13.50 10.51
N THR A 8 20.18 14.67 10.43
CA THR A 8 19.01 14.92 9.56
C THR A 8 19.41 15.41 8.17
N LYS A 9 20.69 15.71 7.92
CA LYS A 9 21.18 16.04 6.57
C LYS A 9 21.61 14.77 5.86
N TYR A 10 21.06 14.55 4.67
CA TYR A 10 21.48 13.43 3.81
C TYR A 10 22.98 13.52 3.54
N ASN A 11 23.69 12.46 3.88
CA ASN A 11 25.10 12.32 3.57
C ASN A 11 25.27 11.14 2.59
N PRO A 12 25.74 11.38 1.36
CA PRO A 12 25.94 10.29 0.39
C PRO A 12 26.93 9.20 0.87
N LYS A 13 27.81 9.55 1.83
CA LYS A 13 28.77 8.62 2.40
C LYS A 13 28.16 7.69 3.45
N ASP A 14 27.08 8.11 4.12
CA ASP A 14 26.41 7.33 5.17
C ASP A 14 24.88 7.39 5.02
N PRO A 15 24.32 6.78 3.97
CA PRO A 15 22.87 6.81 3.72
C PRO A 15 22.07 6.02 4.77
N ILE A 16 22.72 5.16 5.56
CA ILE A 16 22.10 4.31 6.57
C ILE A 16 21.52 5.11 7.72
N VAL A 17 22.18 6.22 8.11
CA VAL A 17 21.72 7.03 9.26
C VAL A 17 20.34 7.59 9.00
N ILE A 18 20.13 8.23 7.84
CA ILE A 18 18.84 8.81 7.50
C ILE A 18 17.78 7.72 7.28
N PHE A 19 18.17 6.58 6.72
CA PHE A 19 17.29 5.44 6.57
C PHE A 19 16.77 4.94 7.92
N ILE A 20 17.63 4.81 8.94
CA ILE A 20 17.21 4.41 10.30
C ILE A 20 16.23 5.41 10.90
N ILE A 21 16.47 6.70 10.73
CA ILE A 21 15.56 7.76 11.19
C ILE A 21 14.19 7.63 10.50
N GLN A 22 14.18 7.49 9.18
CA GLN A 22 12.97 7.30 8.39
C GLN A 22 12.20 6.05 8.80
N ALA A 23 12.88 4.91 8.89
CA ALA A 23 12.29 3.64 9.30
C ALA A 23 11.71 3.71 10.71
N SER A 24 12.43 4.29 11.66
CA SER A 24 11.96 4.48 13.03
C SER A 24 10.72 5.36 13.09
N PHE A 25 10.71 6.45 12.33
CA PHE A 25 9.58 7.36 12.27
C PHE A 25 8.33 6.70 11.68
N ILE A 26 8.50 5.97 10.59
CA ILE A 26 7.42 5.17 9.97
C ILE A 26 6.85 4.16 10.97
N LEU A 27 7.72 3.37 11.63
CA LEU A 27 7.31 2.35 12.58
C LEU A 27 6.55 2.94 13.78
N ILE A 28 7.02 4.05 14.33
CA ILE A 28 6.37 4.73 15.45
C ILE A 28 4.97 5.20 15.05
N ILE A 29 4.82 5.87 13.92
CA ILE A 29 3.53 6.37 13.45
C ILE A 29 2.57 5.22 13.15
N CYS A 30 3.02 4.17 12.46
CA CYS A 30 2.20 2.99 12.20
C CYS A 30 1.75 2.31 13.50
N HIS A 31 2.63 2.23 14.51
CA HIS A 31 2.29 1.65 15.80
C HIS A 31 1.28 2.50 16.57
N VAL A 32 1.47 3.81 16.60
CA VAL A 32 0.54 4.76 17.23
C VAL A 32 -0.84 4.69 16.56
N LEU A 33 -0.89 4.63 15.23
CA LEU A 33 -2.16 4.48 14.51
C LEU A 33 -2.82 3.12 14.74
N HIS A 34 -2.03 2.07 14.87
CA HIS A 34 -2.58 0.73 15.10
C HIS A 34 -3.34 0.64 16.42
N TRP A 35 -2.93 1.37 17.46
CA TRP A 35 -3.57 1.32 18.77
C TRP A 35 -5.08 1.66 18.73
N PRO A 36 -5.55 2.79 18.18
CA PRO A 36 -6.97 3.07 18.06
C PRO A 36 -7.66 2.17 17.01
N LEU A 37 -7.00 1.81 15.90
CA LEU A 37 -7.57 0.96 14.87
C LEU A 37 -7.79 -0.48 15.35
N SER A 38 -6.95 -0.97 16.24
CA SER A 38 -7.13 -2.30 16.85
C SER A 38 -8.42 -2.41 17.67
N LYS A 39 -8.85 -1.32 18.31
CA LYS A 39 -10.15 -1.27 19.02
C LYS A 39 -11.34 -1.42 18.08
N ILE A 40 -11.20 -0.98 16.82
CA ILE A 40 -12.23 -1.13 15.77
C ILE A 40 -12.06 -2.48 15.04
N ARG A 41 -11.18 -3.36 15.52
CA ARG A 41 -10.85 -4.67 14.92
C ARG A 41 -10.32 -4.57 13.47
N GLN A 42 -9.64 -3.48 13.15
CA GLN A 42 -9.01 -3.33 11.84
C GLN A 42 -7.66 -4.06 11.79
N PRO A 43 -7.31 -4.68 10.64
CA PRO A 43 -6.01 -5.30 10.43
C PRO A 43 -4.87 -4.28 10.56
N ARG A 44 -3.72 -4.74 10.99
CA ARG A 44 -2.51 -3.93 11.13
C ARG A 44 -2.09 -3.24 9.81
N VAL A 45 -2.27 -3.93 8.69
CA VAL A 45 -1.97 -3.41 7.35
C VAL A 45 -2.70 -2.10 7.05
N ILE A 46 -3.96 -1.95 7.50
CA ILE A 46 -4.72 -0.70 7.30
C ILE A 46 -4.06 0.46 8.06
N ALA A 47 -3.57 0.23 9.27
CA ALA A 47 -2.85 1.25 10.02
C ALA A 47 -1.55 1.67 9.30
N GLU A 48 -0.85 0.72 8.69
CA GLU A 48 0.39 0.96 7.93
C GLU A 48 0.11 1.79 6.66
N VAL A 49 -0.97 1.47 5.94
CA VAL A 49 -1.38 2.24 4.75
C VAL A 49 -1.77 3.67 5.13
N ILE A 50 -2.60 3.84 6.16
CA ILE A 50 -3.00 5.17 6.65
C ILE A 50 -1.77 5.94 7.15
N GLY A 51 -0.86 5.27 7.86
CA GLY A 51 0.42 5.84 8.29
C GLY A 51 1.25 6.37 7.12
N GLY A 52 1.34 5.62 6.04
CA GLY A 52 2.01 6.04 4.81
C GLY A 52 1.36 7.26 4.15
N ILE A 53 0.03 7.31 4.12
CA ILE A 53 -0.71 8.47 3.57
C ILE A 53 -0.46 9.73 4.43
N ILE A 54 -0.49 9.58 5.75
CA ILE A 54 -0.23 10.70 6.69
C ILE A 54 1.20 11.22 6.56
N LEU A 55 2.17 10.32 6.43
CA LEU A 55 3.59 10.67 6.22
C LEU A 55 3.86 11.23 4.82
N GLY A 56 2.96 10.98 3.90
CA GLY A 56 3.06 11.41 2.51
C GLY A 56 2.90 12.92 2.31
N PRO A 57 3.01 13.35 1.03
CA PRO A 57 2.94 14.77 0.68
C PRO A 57 1.59 15.42 1.00
N SER A 58 0.53 14.61 1.13
CA SER A 58 -0.84 15.10 1.32
C SER A 58 -1.13 15.66 2.71
N VAL A 59 -0.42 15.19 3.76
CA VAL A 59 -0.66 15.60 5.15
C VAL A 59 0.61 16.20 5.75
N MET A 60 1.56 15.36 6.17
CA MET A 60 2.78 15.87 6.82
C MET A 60 3.75 16.57 5.86
N GLY A 61 3.68 16.24 4.57
CA GLY A 61 4.44 16.93 3.55
C GLY A 61 4.06 18.38 3.32
N GLN A 62 2.93 18.86 3.87
CA GLN A 62 2.52 20.26 3.86
C GLN A 62 3.21 21.09 4.95
N ILE A 63 3.80 20.44 5.96
CA ILE A 63 4.54 21.11 7.01
C ILE A 63 5.86 21.63 6.42
N PRO A 64 6.17 22.95 6.57
CA PRO A 64 7.42 23.51 6.07
C PRO A 64 8.63 22.72 6.59
N HIS A 65 9.59 22.45 5.71
CA HIS A 65 10.84 21.73 6.00
C HIS A 65 10.72 20.26 6.47
N PHE A 66 9.51 19.70 6.73
CA PHE A 66 9.36 18.33 7.16
C PHE A 66 9.93 17.34 6.13
N ARG A 67 9.56 17.55 4.87
CA ARG A 67 9.95 16.68 3.77
C ARG A 67 11.45 16.75 3.48
N GLU A 68 12.03 17.93 3.58
CA GLU A 68 13.46 18.15 3.35
C GLU A 68 14.33 17.56 4.47
N THR A 69 13.78 17.52 5.71
CA THR A 69 14.50 17.05 6.89
C THR A 69 14.40 15.56 7.07
N ILE A 70 13.18 14.98 6.94
CA ILE A 70 12.93 13.56 7.24
C ILE A 70 12.96 12.70 5.97
N PHE A 71 12.42 13.20 4.86
CA PHE A 71 12.33 12.48 3.59
C PHE A 71 12.97 13.26 2.44
N PRO A 72 14.29 13.60 2.50
CA PRO A 72 14.93 14.25 1.38
C PRO A 72 14.83 13.37 0.12
N GLN A 73 14.63 14.02 -1.01
CA GLN A 73 14.43 13.36 -2.31
C GLN A 73 15.56 12.37 -2.65
N GLU A 74 16.78 12.71 -2.25
CA GLU A 74 17.98 11.91 -2.50
C GLU A 74 18.01 10.59 -1.71
N SER A 75 17.27 10.48 -0.59
CA SER A 75 17.19 9.28 0.23
C SER A 75 16.07 8.31 -0.19
N ILE A 76 15.10 8.81 -0.97
CA ILE A 76 13.94 8.03 -1.39
C ILE A 76 14.32 6.75 -2.15
N PRO A 77 15.30 6.73 -3.07
CA PRO A 77 15.69 5.51 -3.77
C PRO A 77 16.16 4.40 -2.82
N ASN A 78 16.91 4.76 -1.76
CA ASN A 78 17.38 3.80 -0.76
C ASN A 78 16.22 3.23 0.08
N LEU A 79 15.30 4.10 0.49
CA LEU A 79 14.09 3.69 1.20
C LEU A 79 13.23 2.76 0.33
N THR A 80 13.06 3.08 -0.94
CA THR A 80 12.30 2.28 -1.92
C THR A 80 12.96 0.92 -2.14
N LEU A 81 14.27 0.85 -2.23
CA LEU A 81 14.99 -0.41 -2.39
C LEU A 81 14.73 -1.36 -1.21
N VAL A 82 14.85 -0.84 0.02
CA VAL A 82 14.61 -1.66 1.22
C VAL A 82 13.12 -2.01 1.36
N ALA A 83 12.22 -1.11 1.01
CA ALA A 83 10.78 -1.38 1.01
C ALA A 83 10.41 -2.49 0.02
N ASN A 84 10.98 -2.47 -1.20
CA ASN A 84 10.77 -3.53 -2.19
C ASN A 84 11.34 -4.87 -1.72
N LEU A 85 12.53 -4.88 -1.11
CA LEU A 85 13.09 -6.09 -0.51
C LEU A 85 12.19 -6.63 0.60
N GLY A 86 11.70 -5.75 1.47
CA GLY A 86 10.75 -6.10 2.52
C GLY A 86 9.45 -6.69 1.97
N LEU A 87 8.92 -6.11 0.88
CA LEU A 87 7.74 -6.63 0.21
C LEU A 87 7.96 -8.05 -0.35
N VAL A 88 9.10 -8.30 -1.00
CA VAL A 88 9.43 -9.62 -1.53
C VAL A 88 9.52 -10.64 -0.40
N LEU A 89 10.20 -10.31 0.70
CA LEU A 89 10.31 -11.19 1.87
C LEU A 89 8.95 -11.45 2.52
N TYR A 90 8.10 -10.44 2.60
CA TYR A 90 6.75 -10.56 3.12
C TYR A 90 5.88 -11.48 2.27
N LEU A 91 5.94 -11.33 0.93
CA LEU A 91 5.22 -12.22 0.02
C LEU A 91 5.76 -13.66 0.09
N PHE A 92 7.07 -13.82 0.25
CA PHE A 92 7.67 -15.14 0.46
C PHE A 92 7.17 -15.79 1.75
N LEU A 93 7.10 -15.03 2.84
CA LEU A 93 6.59 -15.52 4.12
C LEU A 93 5.14 -15.98 4.01
N ILE A 94 4.27 -15.18 3.38
CA ILE A 94 2.87 -15.57 3.12
C ILE A 94 2.80 -16.83 2.26
N GLY A 95 3.66 -16.93 1.25
CA GLY A 95 3.72 -18.12 0.39
C GLY A 95 4.09 -19.38 1.17
N VAL A 96 5.03 -19.30 2.10
CA VAL A 96 5.43 -20.43 2.96
C VAL A 96 4.34 -20.80 3.97
N GLU A 97 3.61 -19.84 4.52
CA GLU A 97 2.49 -20.09 5.43
C GLU A 97 1.26 -20.69 4.75
N THR A 98 1.19 -20.57 3.42
CA THR A 98 0.04 -21.09 2.64
C THR A 98 0.14 -22.60 2.47
N ASP A 99 -0.88 -23.35 2.91
CA ASP A 99 -0.94 -24.79 2.73
C ASP A 99 -1.28 -25.16 1.28
N VAL A 100 -0.22 -25.38 0.50
CA VAL A 100 -0.30 -25.74 -0.93
C VAL A 100 -1.04 -27.07 -1.12
N ARG A 101 -0.95 -28.02 -0.18
CA ARG A 101 -1.61 -29.32 -0.28
C ARG A 101 -3.12 -29.17 -0.25
N PHE A 102 -3.62 -28.29 0.61
CA PHE A 102 -5.04 -27.97 0.69
C PHE A 102 -5.55 -27.32 -0.61
N LEU A 103 -4.77 -26.38 -1.15
CA LEU A 103 -5.09 -25.71 -2.42
C LEU A 103 -5.15 -26.70 -3.59
N VAL A 104 -4.15 -27.58 -3.71
CA VAL A 104 -4.08 -28.57 -4.80
C VAL A 104 -5.18 -29.61 -4.66
N SER A 105 -5.48 -30.08 -3.44
CA SER A 105 -6.55 -31.04 -3.20
C SER A 105 -7.95 -30.51 -3.57
N ASN A 106 -8.17 -29.20 -3.36
CA ASN A 106 -9.47 -28.56 -3.60
C ASN A 106 -9.41 -27.51 -4.71
N TRP A 107 -8.56 -27.72 -5.72
CA TRP A 107 -8.27 -26.71 -6.75
C TRP A 107 -9.52 -26.18 -7.47
N ARG A 108 -10.52 -27.04 -7.70
CA ARG A 108 -11.80 -26.66 -8.35
C ARG A 108 -12.58 -25.65 -7.52
N ILE A 109 -12.67 -25.89 -6.21
CA ILE A 109 -13.36 -24.98 -5.28
C ILE A 109 -12.54 -23.72 -5.09
N ALA A 110 -11.22 -23.86 -4.89
CA ALA A 110 -10.31 -22.73 -4.72
C ALA A 110 -10.32 -21.80 -5.94
N SER A 111 -10.27 -22.36 -7.16
CA SER A 111 -10.33 -21.56 -8.38
C SER A 111 -11.69 -20.89 -8.60
N ALA A 112 -12.79 -21.59 -8.31
CA ALA A 112 -14.13 -21.02 -8.42
C ALA A 112 -14.34 -19.85 -7.44
N VAL A 113 -13.88 -20.00 -6.19
CA VAL A 113 -13.95 -18.94 -5.18
C VAL A 113 -13.05 -17.77 -5.56
N ALA A 114 -11.82 -18.04 -6.02
CA ALA A 114 -10.90 -16.99 -6.46
C ALA A 114 -11.47 -16.22 -7.66
N PHE A 115 -12.01 -16.94 -8.66
CA PHE A 115 -12.61 -16.31 -9.83
C PHE A 115 -13.85 -15.47 -9.45
N ALA A 116 -14.75 -16.01 -8.63
CA ALA A 116 -15.93 -15.27 -8.18
C ALA A 116 -15.53 -14.04 -7.33
N GLY A 117 -14.53 -14.21 -6.45
CA GLY A 117 -14.00 -13.12 -5.62
C GLY A 117 -13.32 -12.01 -6.43
N LEU A 118 -12.80 -12.31 -7.60
CA LEU A 118 -12.19 -11.32 -8.50
C LEU A 118 -13.20 -10.74 -9.49
N ALA A 119 -14.04 -11.57 -10.09
CA ALA A 119 -14.98 -11.17 -11.13
C ALA A 119 -16.10 -10.26 -10.59
N LEU A 120 -16.57 -10.50 -9.38
CA LEU A 120 -17.65 -9.71 -8.77
C LEU A 120 -17.21 -8.25 -8.51
N PRO A 121 -16.12 -7.97 -7.76
CA PRO A 121 -15.68 -6.60 -7.56
C PRO A 121 -15.17 -5.93 -8.85
N PHE A 122 -14.58 -6.70 -9.78
CA PHE A 122 -14.21 -6.20 -11.08
C PHE A 122 -15.44 -5.73 -11.88
N GLY A 123 -16.49 -6.54 -11.93
CA GLY A 123 -17.75 -6.18 -12.60
C GLY A 123 -18.42 -4.96 -11.99
N LEU A 124 -18.44 -4.86 -10.65
CA LEU A 124 -18.93 -3.67 -9.96
C LEU A 124 -18.05 -2.45 -10.25
N GLY A 125 -16.74 -2.62 -10.31
CA GLY A 125 -15.79 -1.58 -10.69
C GLY A 125 -16.03 -1.05 -12.10
N CYS A 126 -16.26 -1.95 -13.05
CA CYS A 126 -16.61 -1.58 -14.41
C CYS A 126 -17.95 -0.83 -14.50
N ALA A 127 -18.95 -1.26 -13.75
CA ALA A 127 -20.24 -0.57 -13.69
C ALA A 127 -20.12 0.85 -13.11
N LEU A 128 -19.35 1.01 -12.02
CA LEU A 128 -19.03 2.31 -11.44
C LEU A 128 -18.23 3.19 -12.42
N ALA A 129 -17.24 2.62 -13.07
CA ALA A 129 -16.42 3.34 -14.05
C ALA A 129 -17.26 3.86 -15.23
N TRP A 130 -18.22 3.06 -15.69
CA TRP A 130 -19.14 3.47 -16.75
C TRP A 130 -20.02 4.66 -16.32
N GLY A 131 -20.57 4.63 -15.11
CA GLY A 131 -21.36 5.74 -14.54
C GLY A 131 -20.53 7.00 -14.38
N LEU A 132 -19.37 6.91 -13.76
CA LEU A 132 -18.47 8.03 -13.53
C LEU A 132 -17.94 8.63 -14.84
N TYR A 133 -17.58 7.79 -15.82
CA TYR A 133 -17.08 8.27 -17.10
C TYR A 133 -18.14 9.11 -17.84
N ASN A 134 -19.40 8.73 -17.78
CA ASN A 134 -20.48 9.49 -18.41
C ASN A 134 -20.71 10.85 -17.74
N GLU A 135 -20.52 10.94 -16.42
CA GLU A 135 -20.71 12.19 -15.66
C GLU A 135 -19.54 13.15 -15.85
N PHE A 136 -18.29 12.63 -15.76
CA PHE A 136 -17.08 13.46 -15.77
C PHE A 136 -16.44 13.65 -17.15
N ARG A 137 -16.94 12.99 -18.18
CA ARG A 137 -16.38 13.06 -19.55
C ARG A 137 -16.31 14.47 -20.13
N ASN A 138 -17.20 15.37 -19.71
CA ASN A 138 -17.38 16.71 -20.29
C ASN A 138 -16.79 17.83 -19.41
N GLU A 139 -16.07 17.53 -18.34
CA GLU A 139 -15.43 18.56 -17.53
C GLU A 139 -14.20 19.15 -18.21
N GLU A 140 -14.17 20.47 -18.34
CA GLU A 140 -13.03 21.23 -18.89
C GLU A 140 -11.82 21.10 -17.96
N GLY A 141 -10.70 20.56 -18.49
CA GLY A 141 -9.42 20.45 -17.76
C GLY A 141 -8.96 19.04 -17.47
N LEU A 142 -9.73 18.01 -17.73
CA LEU A 142 -9.31 16.61 -17.60
C LEU A 142 -8.59 16.12 -18.86
N ILE A 143 -7.51 15.36 -18.65
CA ILE A 143 -6.81 14.68 -19.73
C ILE A 143 -7.76 13.65 -20.35
N HIS A 144 -7.95 13.70 -21.65
CA HIS A 144 -8.82 12.76 -22.37
C HIS A 144 -8.24 11.34 -22.27
N ILE A 145 -8.79 10.53 -21.36
CA ILE A 145 -8.42 9.12 -21.18
C ILE A 145 -9.41 8.27 -21.97
N GLU A 146 -8.90 7.31 -22.72
CA GLU A 146 -9.72 6.37 -23.48
C GLU A 146 -10.60 5.53 -22.53
N PHE A 147 -11.88 5.39 -22.85
CA PHE A 147 -12.85 4.71 -22.01
C PHE A 147 -12.43 3.31 -21.57
N SER A 148 -11.83 2.53 -22.45
CA SER A 148 -11.32 1.19 -22.19
C SER A 148 -10.24 1.19 -21.09
N THR A 149 -9.32 2.14 -21.16
CA THR A 149 -8.24 2.30 -20.18
C THR A 149 -8.78 2.71 -18.80
N TYR A 150 -9.73 3.65 -18.78
CA TYR A 150 -10.37 4.10 -17.56
C TYR A 150 -11.16 2.97 -16.87
N LEU A 151 -11.94 2.22 -17.64
CA LEU A 151 -12.74 1.09 -17.17
C LEU A 151 -11.86 -0.03 -16.60
N LEU A 152 -10.78 -0.39 -17.31
CA LEU A 152 -9.82 -1.38 -16.83
C LEU A 152 -9.13 -0.93 -15.55
N PHE A 153 -8.70 0.33 -15.48
CA PHE A 153 -7.99 0.84 -14.32
C PHE A 153 -8.88 0.80 -13.06
N ILE A 154 -10.10 1.30 -13.14
CA ILE A 154 -11.02 1.29 -11.98
C ILE A 154 -11.47 -0.13 -11.64
N GLY A 155 -11.77 -0.95 -12.64
CA GLY A 155 -12.15 -2.35 -12.43
C GLY A 155 -11.06 -3.14 -11.70
N VAL A 156 -9.82 -3.03 -12.14
CA VAL A 156 -8.65 -3.67 -11.51
C VAL A 156 -8.40 -3.09 -10.11
N ALA A 157 -8.46 -1.78 -9.94
CA ALA A 157 -8.26 -1.14 -8.64
C ALA A 157 -9.24 -1.66 -7.59
N ILE A 158 -10.53 -1.78 -7.93
CA ILE A 158 -11.55 -2.30 -7.02
C ILE A 158 -11.37 -3.81 -6.80
N ALA A 159 -11.01 -4.58 -7.83
CA ALA A 159 -10.81 -6.03 -7.72
C ALA A 159 -9.66 -6.38 -6.75
N ILE A 160 -8.56 -5.62 -6.78
CA ILE A 160 -7.41 -5.86 -5.90
C ILE A 160 -7.71 -5.54 -4.45
N THR A 161 -8.62 -4.59 -4.17
CA THR A 161 -8.94 -4.18 -2.79
C THR A 161 -9.83 -5.19 -2.05
N VAL A 162 -10.55 -6.04 -2.75
CA VAL A 162 -11.43 -7.06 -2.15
C VAL A 162 -10.67 -8.36 -1.98
N SER A 163 -9.81 -8.45 -0.98
CA SER A 163 -9.23 -9.73 -0.56
C SER A 163 -10.16 -10.45 0.41
N PRO A 164 -10.58 -11.70 0.13
CA PRO A 164 -11.41 -12.46 1.06
C PRO A 164 -10.60 -12.72 2.34
N ARG A 165 -11.10 -12.17 3.44
CA ARG A 165 -10.57 -12.45 4.78
C ARG A 165 -10.75 -13.92 5.06
N SER A 166 -9.68 -14.69 5.15
CA SER A 166 -9.74 -16.03 5.72
C SER A 166 -10.23 -15.88 7.17
N VAL A 167 -11.48 -16.25 7.39
CA VAL A 167 -12.04 -16.37 8.73
C VAL A 167 -11.35 -17.56 9.38
N ASN A 168 -10.23 -17.27 10.04
CA ASN A 168 -9.57 -18.26 10.88
C ASN A 168 -10.48 -18.50 12.10
N ARG A 169 -11.47 -19.38 11.94
CA ARG A 169 -12.17 -19.97 13.06
C ARG A 169 -11.20 -20.99 13.67
N ARG A 170 -10.43 -20.55 14.66
CA ARG A 170 -9.86 -21.52 15.59
C ARG A 170 -10.99 -22.07 16.44
N PRO A 171 -11.06 -23.39 16.61
CA PRO A 171 -11.98 -24.02 17.54
C PRO A 171 -11.69 -23.63 18.99
#